data_26092a1feba7ec579e28a530a1836eee
#
_entry.id   26092a1feba7ec579e28a530a1836eee
#
_cell.length_a   1.000
_cell.length_b   1.000
_cell.length_c   1.000
_cell.angle_alpha   90.00
_cell.angle_beta   90.00
_cell.angle_gamma   90.00
#
_symmetry.space_group_name_H-M   'P 1'
#
loop_
_entity.id
_entity.type
_entity.pdbx_description
1 polymer ?
#
loop_
_entity_poly.entity_id
_entity_poly.type
_entity_poly.pdbx_seq_one_letter_code
_entity_poly.pdbx_strand_id
1 'polypeptide(L)'
;MGTELRYFSGGVSITSQFDYDTVIKGLNIVSVQGTWQRPDTTVYNFLYDKRTTPILSLGNILFFQDPNLPLVERVDGLLVNNTVEQLREQVKGVTAEQTQFLLGVTTPLAPNWQIGGDIRYTNVGAVPAVPAINFPAQPSTGNLWGMGGQLTGTNLYSQSDTHVFLGTLLSGPSYIGYLLSYNNATSMGDGWRLEPSLRCNQQKDDAGIRLNRWTPGVRITYRMKQATLESELSYERTHKTGPAIDESSDRLSCYLGARYDF
;
A
#
# COMPACT_ATOMS: atom_id res chain seq x y z
N MET A 1 9.54 -22.99 11.62
CA MET A 1 8.74 -24.03 10.95
C MET A 1 7.60 -23.34 10.21
N GLY A 2 7.52 -23.57 8.88
CA GLY A 2 6.48 -22.94 8.06
C GLY A 2 5.68 -23.98 7.29
N THR A 3 4.42 -23.69 7.03
CA THR A 3 3.51 -24.49 6.21
C THR A 3 2.75 -23.54 5.29
N GLU A 4 2.63 -23.95 4.04
CA GLU A 4 1.81 -23.27 3.05
C GLU A 4 0.78 -24.26 2.50
N LEU A 5 -0.48 -23.81 2.44
CA LEU A 5 -1.58 -24.57 1.84
C LEU A 5 -2.16 -23.75 0.70
N ARG A 6 -2.41 -24.42 -0.43
CA ARG A 6 -3.05 -23.82 -1.62
C ARG A 6 -4.24 -24.67 -2.03
N TYR A 7 -5.34 -24.00 -2.28
CA TYR A 7 -6.57 -24.60 -2.78
C TYR A 7 -7.06 -23.89 -4.02
N PHE A 8 -7.39 -24.65 -5.06
CA PHE A 8 -7.91 -24.15 -6.33
C PHE A 8 -9.04 -25.06 -6.80
N SER A 9 -10.26 -24.56 -6.84
CA SER A 9 -11.40 -25.28 -7.39
C SER A 9 -12.58 -24.35 -7.64
N GLY A 10 -13.33 -24.59 -8.72
CA GLY A 10 -14.63 -23.95 -8.95
C GLY A 10 -14.61 -22.41 -8.94
N GLY A 11 -13.56 -21.78 -9.46
CA GLY A 11 -13.39 -20.32 -9.40
C GLY A 11 -12.90 -19.78 -8.05
N VAL A 12 -12.61 -20.66 -7.09
CA VAL A 12 -12.05 -20.32 -5.78
C VAL A 12 -10.55 -20.59 -5.78
N SER A 13 -9.79 -19.61 -5.33
CA SER A 13 -8.34 -19.70 -5.06
C SER A 13 -8.08 -19.23 -3.65
N ILE A 14 -7.48 -20.07 -2.81
CA ILE A 14 -7.12 -19.75 -1.42
C ILE A 14 -5.67 -20.16 -1.21
N THR A 15 -4.89 -19.27 -0.63
CA THR A 15 -3.55 -19.56 -0.14
C THR A 15 -3.49 -19.19 1.34
N SER A 16 -2.97 -20.09 2.16
CA SER A 16 -2.71 -19.82 3.56
C SER A 16 -1.26 -20.13 3.89
N GLN A 17 -0.67 -19.31 4.72
CA GLN A 17 0.70 -19.45 5.21
C GLN A 17 0.70 -19.36 6.72
N PHE A 18 1.42 -20.27 7.34
CA PHE A 18 1.69 -20.28 8.76
C PHE A 18 3.20 -20.44 8.98
N ASP A 19 3.82 -19.56 9.75
CA ASP A 19 5.22 -19.66 10.13
C ASP A 19 5.41 -19.40 11.61
N TYR A 20 6.08 -20.36 12.28
CA TYR A 20 6.41 -20.31 13.70
C TYR A 20 7.91 -20.51 13.90
N ASP A 21 8.56 -19.54 14.52
CA ASP A 21 9.96 -19.67 14.89
C ASP A 21 10.12 -20.52 16.17
N THR A 22 10.75 -21.69 16.02
CA THR A 22 10.94 -22.63 17.13
C THR A 22 12.08 -22.23 18.06
N VAL A 23 13.03 -21.43 17.58
CA VAL A 23 14.15 -20.93 18.38
C VAL A 23 13.70 -19.79 19.28
N ILE A 24 13.01 -18.81 18.70
CA ILE A 24 12.47 -17.64 19.42
C ILE A 24 11.16 -18.01 20.15
N LYS A 25 10.53 -19.13 19.79
CA LYS A 25 9.22 -19.57 20.31
C LYS A 25 8.16 -18.49 20.09
N GLY A 26 8.02 -18.06 18.86
CA GLY A 26 7.11 -16.99 18.45
C GLY A 26 6.49 -17.21 17.09
N LEU A 27 5.30 -16.65 16.90
CA LEU A 27 4.59 -16.66 15.64
C LEU A 27 5.16 -15.58 14.72
N ASN A 28 5.61 -15.96 13.53
CA ASN A 28 6.07 -15.02 12.52
C ASN A 28 4.94 -14.57 11.60
N ILE A 29 4.19 -15.52 11.06
CA ILE A 29 3.17 -15.23 10.04
C ILE A 29 1.96 -16.15 10.24
N VAL A 30 0.78 -15.55 10.18
CA VAL A 30 -0.49 -16.21 9.84
C VAL A 30 -1.11 -15.39 8.74
N SER A 31 -1.20 -15.95 7.56
CA SER A 31 -1.79 -15.26 6.41
C SER A 31 -2.77 -16.18 5.71
N VAL A 32 -3.93 -15.64 5.38
CA VAL A 32 -4.93 -16.31 4.53
C VAL A 32 -5.39 -15.29 3.50
N GLN A 33 -5.25 -15.63 2.24
CA GLN A 33 -5.73 -14.78 1.14
C GLN A 33 -6.45 -15.64 0.11
N GLY A 34 -7.39 -15.03 -0.57
CA GLY A 34 -8.09 -15.74 -1.62
C GLY A 34 -8.92 -14.86 -2.52
N THR A 35 -9.34 -15.49 -3.59
CA THR A 35 -10.28 -14.92 -4.56
C THR A 35 -11.37 -15.93 -4.82
N TRP A 36 -12.56 -15.43 -5.05
CA TRP A 36 -13.69 -16.22 -5.53
C TRP A 36 -14.32 -15.52 -6.72
N GLN A 37 -14.18 -16.15 -7.88
CA GLN A 37 -14.79 -15.69 -9.12
C GLN A 37 -16.08 -16.47 -9.38
N ARG A 38 -17.19 -15.76 -9.48
CA ARG A 38 -18.49 -16.32 -9.82
C ARG A 38 -18.66 -16.46 -11.35
N PRO A 39 -19.63 -17.28 -11.81
CA PRO A 39 -19.93 -17.42 -13.24
C PRO A 39 -20.37 -16.10 -13.92
N ASP A 40 -20.97 -15.18 -13.18
CA ASP A 40 -21.35 -13.83 -13.65
C ASP A 40 -20.17 -12.84 -13.70
N THR A 41 -18.93 -13.33 -13.60
CA THR A 41 -17.68 -12.57 -13.55
C THR A 41 -17.51 -11.68 -12.33
N THR A 42 -18.38 -11.74 -11.33
CA THR A 42 -18.15 -11.11 -10.04
C THR A 42 -16.97 -11.76 -9.33
N VAL A 43 -16.04 -10.94 -8.83
CA VAL A 43 -14.85 -11.38 -8.11
C VAL A 43 -14.88 -10.82 -6.70
N TYR A 44 -14.72 -11.70 -5.72
CA TYR A 44 -14.48 -11.37 -4.33
C TYR A 44 -13.02 -11.60 -4.00
N ASN A 45 -12.41 -10.68 -3.25
CA ASN A 45 -11.04 -10.80 -2.77
C ASN A 45 -11.04 -10.67 -1.26
N PHE A 46 -10.24 -11.47 -0.58
CA PHE A 46 -10.02 -11.30 0.84
C PHE A 46 -8.55 -11.54 1.19
N LEU A 47 -8.10 -10.86 2.22
CA LEU A 47 -6.80 -11.04 2.86
C LEU A 47 -6.98 -10.87 4.36
N TYR A 48 -6.46 -11.83 5.12
CA TYR A 48 -6.12 -11.66 6.53
C TYR A 48 -4.64 -11.97 6.68
N ASP A 49 -3.90 -11.07 7.27
CA ASP A 49 -2.47 -11.23 7.50
C ASP A 49 -2.11 -10.71 8.89
N LYS A 50 -1.55 -11.58 9.71
CA LYS A 50 -0.96 -11.24 10.99
C LYS A 50 0.49 -11.71 10.98
N ARG A 51 1.43 -10.79 11.18
CA ARG A 51 2.85 -11.07 11.18
C ARG A 51 3.62 -10.25 12.20
N THR A 52 4.82 -10.71 12.56
CA THR A 52 5.80 -9.90 13.27
C THR A 52 6.66 -9.13 12.26
N THR A 53 6.98 -7.88 12.59
CA THR A 53 7.80 -7.01 11.74
C THR A 53 8.85 -6.30 12.58
N PRO A 54 10.15 -6.50 12.31
CA PRO A 54 10.70 -7.48 11.37
C PRO A 54 10.41 -8.93 11.79
N ILE A 55 10.55 -9.88 10.87
CA ILE A 55 10.41 -11.32 11.18
C ILE A 55 11.34 -11.68 12.33
N LEU A 56 10.86 -12.51 13.27
CA LEU A 56 11.63 -12.92 14.45
C LEU A 56 12.97 -13.57 14.05
N SER A 57 14.05 -12.96 14.47
CA SER A 57 15.41 -13.42 14.20
C SER A 57 16.37 -12.89 15.26
N LEU A 58 17.32 -13.72 15.68
CA LEU A 58 18.42 -13.24 16.53
C LEU A 58 19.22 -12.10 15.88
N GLY A 59 19.24 -12.01 14.56
CA GLY A 59 19.81 -10.89 13.83
C GLY A 59 19.22 -9.53 14.19
N ASN A 60 17.95 -9.47 14.63
CA ASN A 60 17.30 -8.23 14.99
C ASN A 60 17.97 -7.50 16.16
N ILE A 61 18.55 -8.23 17.12
CA ILE A 61 19.25 -7.62 18.25
C ILE A 61 20.73 -7.33 17.95
N LEU A 62 21.29 -7.93 16.89
CA LEU A 62 22.67 -7.64 16.46
C LEU A 62 22.81 -6.23 15.87
N PHE A 63 21.74 -5.63 15.36
CA PHE A 63 21.75 -4.24 14.87
C PHE A 63 22.04 -3.21 15.98
N PHE A 64 21.82 -3.57 17.25
CA PHE A 64 22.03 -2.69 18.40
C PHE A 64 23.39 -2.90 19.07
N GLN A 65 24.24 -3.77 18.53
CA GLN A 65 25.62 -3.98 18.95
C GLN A 65 26.53 -3.04 18.14
N ASP A 66 27.76 -2.79 18.66
CA ASP A 66 28.74 -1.96 17.95
C ASP A 66 28.99 -2.50 16.52
N PRO A 67 28.66 -1.74 15.46
CA PRO A 67 28.84 -2.21 14.08
C PRO A 67 30.33 -2.39 13.70
N ASN A 68 31.25 -1.79 14.46
CA ASN A 68 32.69 -1.91 14.19
C ASN A 68 33.27 -3.24 14.68
N LEU A 69 32.57 -3.96 15.57
CA LEU A 69 33.01 -5.27 16.00
C LEU A 69 32.69 -6.35 14.95
N PRO A 70 33.57 -7.34 14.76
CA PRO A 70 33.28 -8.50 13.95
C PRO A 70 32.00 -9.21 14.39
N LEU A 71 31.26 -9.81 13.44
CA LEU A 71 29.99 -10.48 13.72
C LEU A 71 30.12 -11.54 14.82
N VAL A 72 31.21 -12.29 14.82
CA VAL A 72 31.49 -13.35 15.82
C VAL A 72 31.59 -12.75 17.23
N GLU A 73 32.33 -11.66 17.40
CA GLU A 73 32.49 -10.99 18.70
C GLU A 73 31.16 -10.39 19.20
N ARG A 74 30.31 -9.88 18.31
CA ARG A 74 28.97 -9.41 18.66
C ARG A 74 28.07 -10.55 19.14
N VAL A 75 28.10 -11.69 18.46
CA VAL A 75 27.34 -12.90 18.85
C VAL A 75 27.84 -13.43 20.18
N ASP A 76 29.16 -13.60 20.35
CA ASP A 76 29.77 -14.08 21.57
C ASP A 76 29.47 -13.15 22.77
N GLY A 77 29.55 -11.84 22.56
CA GLY A 77 29.19 -10.85 23.60
C GLY A 77 27.73 -10.97 24.04
N LEU A 78 26.81 -11.24 23.13
CA LEU A 78 25.40 -11.49 23.47
C LEU A 78 25.24 -12.79 24.29
N LEU A 79 25.89 -13.87 23.86
CA LEU A 79 25.78 -15.19 24.50
C LEU A 79 26.44 -15.22 25.87
N VAL A 80 27.52 -14.48 26.10
CA VAL A 80 28.20 -14.40 27.40
C VAL A 80 27.36 -13.60 28.41
N ASN A 81 26.69 -12.55 27.98
CA ASN A 81 25.99 -11.62 28.86
C ASN A 81 24.50 -11.93 29.05
N ASN A 82 23.91 -12.80 28.24
CA ASN A 82 22.49 -13.10 28.28
C ASN A 82 22.19 -14.58 28.23
N THR A 83 21.16 -15.00 28.93
CA THR A 83 20.60 -16.32 28.75
C THR A 83 19.80 -16.40 27.42
N VAL A 84 19.61 -17.61 26.92
CA VAL A 84 18.80 -17.82 25.70
C VAL A 84 17.39 -17.25 25.85
N GLU A 85 16.81 -17.33 27.04
CA GLU A 85 15.48 -16.79 27.33
C GLU A 85 15.47 -15.24 27.27
N GLN A 86 16.49 -14.60 27.81
CA GLN A 86 16.65 -13.14 27.74
C GLN A 86 16.84 -12.69 26.29
N LEU A 87 17.60 -13.41 25.47
CA LEU A 87 17.75 -13.10 24.05
C LEU A 87 16.42 -13.24 23.28
N ARG A 88 15.62 -14.26 23.59
CA ARG A 88 14.28 -14.42 23.02
C ARG A 88 13.37 -13.25 23.34
N GLU A 89 13.32 -12.83 24.60
CA GLU A 89 12.50 -11.67 25.01
C GLU A 89 13.01 -10.37 24.40
N GLN A 90 14.31 -10.17 24.26
CA GLN A 90 14.87 -9.02 23.55
C GLN A 90 14.45 -9.01 22.07
N VAL A 91 14.55 -10.15 21.37
CA VAL A 91 14.09 -10.27 19.97
C VAL A 91 12.62 -9.93 19.84
N LYS A 92 11.77 -10.48 20.70
CA LYS A 92 10.34 -10.14 20.72
C LYS A 92 10.11 -8.67 21.04
N GLY A 93 10.90 -8.12 21.97
CA GLY A 93 10.82 -6.74 22.39
C GLY A 93 11.15 -5.70 21.30
N VAL A 94 11.88 -6.08 20.25
CA VAL A 94 12.20 -5.19 19.10
C VAL A 94 11.36 -5.47 17.86
N THR A 95 10.31 -6.30 17.99
CA THR A 95 9.39 -6.61 16.88
C THR A 95 8.00 -6.11 17.19
N ALA A 96 7.31 -5.61 16.17
CA ALA A 96 5.90 -5.23 16.25
C ALA A 96 5.01 -6.31 15.65
N GLU A 97 3.84 -6.53 16.23
CA GLU A 97 2.77 -7.26 15.54
C GLU A 97 2.11 -6.36 14.52
N GLN A 98 2.03 -6.81 13.28
CA GLN A 98 1.26 -6.16 12.22
C GLN A 98 0.04 -7.01 11.91
N THR A 99 -1.12 -6.38 11.85
CA THR A 99 -2.37 -7.02 11.42
C THR A 99 -2.92 -6.26 10.23
N GLN A 100 -3.28 -6.99 9.19
CA GLN A 100 -3.93 -6.46 7.99
C GLN A 100 -5.18 -7.28 7.68
N PHE A 101 -6.21 -6.59 7.21
CA PHE A 101 -7.42 -7.19 6.68
C PHE A 101 -7.82 -6.43 5.42
N LEU A 102 -8.29 -7.18 4.41
CA LEU A 102 -8.87 -6.62 3.19
C LEU A 102 -10.06 -7.48 2.77
N LEU A 103 -11.14 -6.83 2.40
CA LEU A 103 -12.27 -7.43 1.75
C LEU A 103 -12.67 -6.56 0.56
N GLY A 104 -12.75 -7.15 -0.63
CA GLY A 104 -13.09 -6.45 -1.85
C GLY A 104 -14.06 -7.22 -2.72
N VAL A 105 -14.79 -6.49 -3.53
CA VAL A 105 -15.69 -7.04 -4.55
C VAL A 105 -15.58 -6.21 -5.82
N THR A 106 -15.62 -6.88 -6.95
CA THR A 106 -15.72 -6.26 -8.27
C THR A 106 -16.76 -7.01 -9.08
N THR A 107 -17.72 -6.29 -9.67
CA THR A 107 -18.83 -6.90 -10.41
C THR A 107 -19.17 -6.07 -11.66
N PRO A 108 -19.57 -6.71 -12.76
CA PRO A 108 -20.19 -5.98 -13.87
C PRO A 108 -21.50 -5.33 -13.40
N LEU A 109 -21.68 -4.06 -13.75
CA LEU A 109 -22.90 -3.30 -13.46
C LEU A 109 -23.83 -3.25 -14.69
N ALA A 110 -23.24 -3.14 -15.87
CA ALA A 110 -23.90 -3.10 -17.17
C ALA A 110 -22.89 -3.56 -18.24
N PRO A 111 -23.27 -3.75 -19.52
CA PRO A 111 -22.37 -4.26 -20.57
C PRO A 111 -21.01 -3.55 -20.66
N ASN A 112 -20.97 -2.26 -20.44
CA ASN A 112 -19.76 -1.45 -20.54
C ASN A 112 -19.31 -0.88 -19.19
N TRP A 113 -19.90 -1.31 -18.09
CA TRP A 113 -19.63 -0.76 -16.77
C TRP A 113 -19.30 -1.85 -15.76
N GLN A 114 -18.27 -1.59 -14.97
CA GLN A 114 -17.85 -2.41 -13.86
C GLN A 114 -17.73 -1.56 -12.61
N ILE A 115 -18.23 -2.05 -11.49
CA ILE A 115 -18.10 -1.41 -10.18
C ILE A 115 -17.28 -2.32 -9.26
N GLY A 116 -16.44 -1.72 -8.44
CA GLY A 116 -15.69 -2.40 -7.41
C GLY A 116 -15.66 -1.58 -6.13
N GLY A 117 -15.42 -2.27 -5.03
CA GLY A 117 -15.20 -1.64 -3.73
C GLY A 117 -14.38 -2.53 -2.83
N ASP A 118 -13.66 -1.91 -1.89
CA ASP A 118 -12.89 -2.61 -0.88
C ASP A 118 -12.90 -1.88 0.46
N ILE A 119 -12.75 -2.68 1.52
CA ILE A 119 -12.47 -2.22 2.87
C ILE A 119 -11.17 -2.83 3.30
N ARG A 120 -10.29 -2.03 3.86
CA ARG A 120 -8.98 -2.46 4.40
C ARG A 120 -8.76 -1.91 5.79
N TYR A 121 -8.08 -2.71 6.57
CA TYR A 121 -7.64 -2.39 7.90
C TYR A 121 -6.17 -2.72 8.03
N THR A 122 -5.41 -1.86 8.69
CA THR A 122 -4.01 -2.10 9.02
C THR A 122 -3.72 -1.54 10.40
N ASN A 123 -3.02 -2.32 11.21
CA ASN A 123 -2.49 -1.89 12.49
C ASN A 123 -1.08 -2.45 12.65
N VAL A 124 -0.16 -1.62 13.10
CA VAL A 124 1.16 -2.03 13.57
C VAL A 124 1.21 -1.71 15.06
N GLY A 125 1.43 -2.72 15.87
CA GLY A 125 1.48 -2.60 17.32
C GLY A 125 2.64 -1.71 17.79
N ALA A 126 2.56 -1.23 19.02
CA ALA A 126 3.65 -0.53 19.66
C ALA A 126 4.79 -1.50 19.97
N VAL A 127 6.02 -1.00 19.90
CA VAL A 127 7.21 -1.72 20.40
C VAL A 127 7.70 -0.98 21.63
N PRO A 128 7.78 -1.64 22.79
CA PRO A 128 8.28 -1.01 24.02
C PRO A 128 9.77 -0.68 23.89
N ALA A 129 10.24 0.24 24.72
CA ALA A 129 11.68 0.46 24.83
C ALA A 129 12.38 -0.80 25.38
N VAL A 130 13.54 -1.12 24.82
CA VAL A 130 14.42 -2.19 25.33
C VAL A 130 15.75 -1.55 25.78
N PRO A 131 15.85 -1.09 27.06
CA PRO A 131 17.00 -0.36 27.53
C PRO A 131 18.32 -1.15 27.44
N ALA A 132 18.26 -2.47 27.55
CA ALA A 132 19.44 -3.35 27.48
C ALA A 132 20.22 -3.23 26.14
N ILE A 133 19.57 -2.75 25.08
CA ILE A 133 20.15 -2.56 23.76
C ILE A 133 19.96 -1.15 23.23
N ASN A 134 19.63 -0.17 24.09
CA ASN A 134 19.34 1.22 23.73
C ASN A 134 18.25 1.38 22.66
N PHE A 135 17.29 0.45 22.58
CA PHE A 135 16.17 0.55 21.63
C PHE A 135 15.07 1.45 22.21
N PRO A 136 14.73 2.56 21.54
CA PRO A 136 13.66 3.45 21.99
C PRO A 136 12.28 2.84 21.73
N ALA A 137 11.29 3.21 22.54
CA ALA A 137 9.91 2.82 22.28
C ALA A 137 9.43 3.34 20.91
N GLN A 138 8.72 2.50 20.20
CA GLN A 138 8.06 2.87 18.93
C GLN A 138 6.54 2.88 19.18
N PRO A 139 5.85 4.00 18.91
CA PRO A 139 4.41 4.05 19.08
C PRO A 139 3.70 3.16 18.06
N SER A 140 2.52 2.65 18.42
CA SER A 140 1.64 1.98 17.46
C SER A 140 1.21 2.95 16.36
N THR A 141 1.02 2.44 15.15
CA THR A 141 0.35 3.22 14.08
C THR A 141 -1.11 3.50 14.40
N GLY A 142 -1.67 2.79 15.40
CA GLY A 142 -3.10 2.77 15.66
C GLY A 142 -3.89 2.07 14.54
N ASN A 143 -5.19 2.18 14.61
CA ASN A 143 -6.09 1.54 13.65
C ASN A 143 -6.22 2.41 12.39
N LEU A 144 -5.70 1.93 11.27
CA LEU A 144 -5.83 2.56 9.96
C LEU A 144 -6.92 1.85 9.16
N TRP A 145 -7.96 2.58 8.82
CA TRP A 145 -9.05 2.10 7.98
C TRP A 145 -9.00 2.76 6.60
N GLY A 146 -9.23 1.97 5.56
CA GLY A 146 -9.41 2.43 4.20
C GLY A 146 -10.71 1.87 3.63
N MET A 147 -11.44 2.70 2.90
CA MET A 147 -12.57 2.28 2.09
C MET A 147 -12.35 2.78 0.67
N GLY A 148 -12.33 1.87 -0.30
CA GLY A 148 -12.15 2.17 -1.71
C GLY A 148 -13.41 1.88 -2.52
N GLY A 149 -13.66 2.70 -3.53
CA GLY A 149 -14.68 2.45 -4.55
C GLY A 149 -14.13 2.79 -5.92
N GLN A 150 -14.47 1.97 -6.92
CA GLN A 150 -14.07 2.15 -8.30
C GLN A 150 -15.27 1.94 -9.22
N LEU A 151 -15.41 2.82 -10.22
CA LEU A 151 -16.32 2.65 -11.32
C LEU A 151 -15.53 2.76 -12.62
N THR A 152 -15.58 1.70 -13.43
CA THR A 152 -14.89 1.64 -14.72
C THR A 152 -15.93 1.54 -15.85
N GLY A 153 -15.82 2.43 -16.82
CA GLY A 153 -16.60 2.39 -18.05
C GLY A 153 -15.67 2.18 -19.25
N THR A 154 -16.05 1.33 -20.18
CA THR A 154 -15.30 1.06 -21.40
C THR A 154 -16.18 1.22 -22.63
N ASN A 155 -15.61 1.72 -23.73
CA ASN A 155 -16.34 1.91 -24.99
C ASN A 155 -17.61 2.74 -24.83
N LEU A 156 -17.52 3.87 -24.10
CA LEU A 156 -18.67 4.74 -23.83
C LEU A 156 -18.90 5.77 -24.96
N TYR A 157 -17.83 6.33 -25.48
CA TYR A 157 -17.86 7.37 -26.54
C TYR A 157 -17.11 6.94 -27.79
N SER A 158 -16.13 6.04 -27.66
CA SER A 158 -15.40 5.44 -28.76
C SER A 158 -15.19 3.94 -28.52
N GLN A 159 -14.84 3.19 -29.55
CA GLN A 159 -14.59 1.73 -29.42
C GLN A 159 -13.35 1.36 -28.58
N SER A 160 -12.64 2.34 -28.07
CA SER A 160 -11.37 2.12 -27.36
C SER A 160 -11.14 3.15 -26.25
N ASP A 161 -12.21 3.67 -25.68
CA ASP A 161 -12.08 4.51 -24.49
C ASP A 161 -12.24 3.70 -23.20
N THR A 162 -11.59 4.17 -22.15
CA THR A 162 -11.72 3.64 -20.79
C THR A 162 -11.80 4.81 -19.83
N HIS A 163 -12.80 4.80 -18.98
CA HIS A 163 -13.03 5.80 -17.93
C HIS A 163 -12.94 5.12 -16.57
N VAL A 164 -12.11 5.66 -15.69
CA VAL A 164 -11.93 5.11 -14.33
C VAL A 164 -12.18 6.21 -13.32
N PHE A 165 -13.18 6.02 -12.48
CA PHE A 165 -13.48 6.85 -11.33
C PHE A 165 -13.06 6.08 -10.07
N LEU A 166 -12.25 6.70 -9.23
CA LEU A 166 -11.78 6.12 -7.96
C LEU A 166 -12.16 7.06 -6.82
N GLY A 167 -12.68 6.48 -5.75
CA GLY A 167 -12.87 7.16 -4.49
C GLY A 167 -12.19 6.36 -3.37
N THR A 168 -11.42 7.01 -2.50
CA THR A 168 -10.81 6.37 -1.35
C THR A 168 -11.00 7.25 -0.13
N LEU A 169 -11.51 6.68 0.95
CA LEU A 169 -11.55 7.24 2.28
C LEU A 169 -10.47 6.57 3.12
N LEU A 170 -9.67 7.36 3.82
CA LEU A 170 -8.65 6.90 4.76
C LEU A 170 -8.94 7.51 6.13
N SER A 171 -8.92 6.69 7.17
CA SER A 171 -9.13 7.11 8.55
C SER A 171 -8.07 6.46 9.43
N GLY A 172 -7.29 7.28 10.12
CA GLY A 172 -6.28 6.87 11.07
C GLY A 172 -6.41 7.61 12.39
N PRO A 173 -5.60 7.28 13.40
CA PRO A 173 -5.65 7.93 14.69
C PRO A 173 -5.32 9.42 14.64
N SER A 174 -4.49 9.84 13.71
CA SER A 174 -4.00 11.21 13.59
C SER A 174 -4.49 11.95 12.36
N TYR A 175 -5.26 11.31 11.48
CA TYR A 175 -5.80 11.97 10.30
C TYR A 175 -7.01 11.26 9.72
N ILE A 176 -7.84 12.02 9.01
CA ILE A 176 -8.87 11.53 8.11
C ILE A 176 -8.70 12.23 6.77
N GLY A 177 -8.87 11.48 5.67
CA GLY A 177 -8.72 12.03 4.33
C GLY A 177 -9.48 11.25 3.28
N TYR A 178 -9.75 11.90 2.15
CA TYR A 178 -10.30 11.25 0.99
C TYR A 178 -9.56 11.67 -0.28
N LEU A 179 -9.49 10.75 -1.20
CA LEU A 179 -8.97 10.92 -2.53
C LEU A 179 -10.08 10.60 -3.53
N LEU A 180 -10.34 11.50 -4.44
CA LEU A 180 -11.17 11.25 -5.61
C LEU A 180 -10.29 11.40 -6.85
N SER A 181 -10.38 10.47 -7.78
CA SER A 181 -9.69 10.61 -9.05
C SER A 181 -10.55 10.13 -10.22
N TYR A 182 -10.36 10.81 -11.32
CA TYR A 182 -10.87 10.42 -12.62
C TYR A 182 -9.70 10.30 -13.59
N ASN A 183 -9.67 9.21 -14.33
CA ASN A 183 -8.72 9.00 -15.42
C ASN A 183 -9.50 8.50 -16.63
N ASN A 184 -9.19 9.05 -17.78
CA ASN A 184 -9.68 8.55 -19.05
C ASN A 184 -8.49 8.17 -19.92
N ALA A 185 -8.68 7.19 -20.77
CA ALA A 185 -7.74 6.81 -21.81
C ALA A 185 -8.53 6.55 -23.08
N THR A 186 -8.35 7.39 -24.08
CA THR A 186 -9.08 7.33 -25.35
C THR A 186 -8.09 7.24 -26.51
N SER A 187 -8.23 6.20 -27.34
CA SER A 187 -7.54 6.14 -28.62
C SER A 187 -8.29 6.95 -29.65
N MET A 188 -7.61 7.90 -30.27
CA MET A 188 -8.17 8.82 -31.27
C MET A 188 -7.90 8.36 -32.72
N GLY A 189 -7.39 7.13 -32.91
CA GLY A 189 -6.95 6.62 -34.21
C GLY A 189 -5.55 7.09 -34.60
N ASP A 190 -4.99 6.53 -35.68
CA ASP A 190 -3.69 6.89 -36.26
C ASP A 190 -2.52 6.94 -35.26
N GLY A 191 -2.59 6.10 -34.21
CA GLY A 191 -1.55 6.04 -33.17
C GLY A 191 -1.65 7.09 -32.06
N TRP A 192 -2.64 7.97 -32.09
CA TRP A 192 -2.87 8.96 -31.05
C TRP A 192 -3.68 8.40 -29.88
N ARG A 193 -3.26 8.75 -28.67
CA ARG A 193 -3.97 8.45 -27.43
C ARG A 193 -3.99 9.69 -26.54
N LEU A 194 -5.16 10.00 -26.02
CA LEU A 194 -5.40 11.12 -25.09
C LEU A 194 -5.81 10.57 -23.73
N GLU A 195 -5.18 11.07 -22.67
CA GLU A 195 -5.40 10.60 -21.29
C GLU A 195 -5.56 11.80 -20.34
N PRO A 196 -6.74 12.44 -20.31
CA PRO A 196 -7.03 13.44 -19.29
C PRO A 196 -7.20 12.78 -17.92
N SER A 197 -6.77 13.47 -16.88
CA SER A 197 -6.90 13.03 -15.49
C SER A 197 -7.23 14.19 -14.57
N LEU A 198 -7.93 13.88 -13.48
CA LEU A 198 -8.20 14.81 -12.38
C LEU A 198 -8.05 14.07 -11.08
N ARG A 199 -7.28 14.62 -10.15
CA ARG A 199 -7.12 14.10 -8.80
C ARG A 199 -7.44 15.19 -7.78
N CYS A 200 -8.27 14.85 -6.81
CA CYS A 200 -8.66 15.71 -5.70
C CYS A 200 -8.32 14.97 -4.40
N ASN A 201 -7.52 15.57 -3.57
CA ASN A 201 -7.18 15.04 -2.26
C ASN A 201 -7.54 16.05 -1.18
N GLN A 202 -8.22 15.59 -0.14
CA GLN A 202 -8.44 16.37 1.07
C GLN A 202 -8.06 15.54 2.27
N GLN A 203 -7.32 16.15 3.19
CA GLN A 203 -6.89 15.53 4.44
C GLN A 203 -7.07 16.53 5.58
N LYS A 204 -7.46 16.03 6.74
CA LYS A 204 -7.49 16.77 8.01
C LYS A 204 -6.77 15.95 9.05
N ASP A 205 -5.86 16.57 9.80
CA ASP A 205 -5.19 15.96 10.94
C ASP A 205 -5.79 16.41 12.29
N ASP A 206 -5.32 15.80 13.38
CA ASP A 206 -5.77 16.09 14.74
C ASP A 206 -5.33 17.48 15.24
N ALA A 207 -4.27 18.07 14.64
CA ALA A 207 -3.86 19.44 14.91
C ALA A 207 -4.78 20.47 14.25
N GLY A 208 -5.82 20.01 13.52
CA GLY A 208 -6.78 20.85 12.82
C GLY A 208 -6.25 21.38 11.49
N ILE A 209 -5.10 20.89 11.03
CA ILE A 209 -4.56 21.26 9.73
C ILE A 209 -5.35 20.52 8.64
N ARG A 210 -5.82 21.29 7.66
CA ARG A 210 -6.49 20.78 6.46
C ARG A 210 -5.60 21.00 5.25
N LEU A 211 -5.47 19.96 4.44
CA LEU A 211 -4.76 20.01 3.16
C LEU A 211 -5.76 19.67 2.05
N ASN A 212 -5.93 20.59 1.11
CA ASN A 212 -6.71 20.39 -0.10
C ASN A 212 -5.76 20.46 -1.28
N ARG A 213 -5.82 19.46 -2.16
CA ARG A 213 -4.97 19.39 -3.35
C ARG A 213 -5.79 19.03 -4.57
N TRP A 214 -5.61 19.76 -5.64
CA TRP A 214 -6.19 19.52 -6.95
C TRP A 214 -5.09 19.34 -7.98
N THR A 215 -5.20 18.28 -8.76
CA THR A 215 -4.18 17.98 -9.78
C THR A 215 -4.88 17.55 -11.08
N PRO A 216 -5.33 18.49 -11.94
CA PRO A 216 -5.67 18.18 -13.30
C PRO A 216 -4.43 17.88 -14.12
N GLY A 217 -4.55 16.96 -15.06
CA GLY A 217 -3.47 16.56 -15.95
C GLY A 217 -3.98 16.08 -17.28
N VAL A 218 -3.13 16.12 -18.28
CA VAL A 218 -3.38 15.52 -19.58
C VAL A 218 -2.09 14.92 -20.11
N ARG A 219 -2.18 13.69 -20.59
CA ARG A 219 -1.11 13.01 -21.30
C ARG A 219 -1.57 12.76 -22.73
N ILE A 220 -0.68 13.01 -23.67
CA ILE A 220 -0.86 12.74 -25.09
C ILE A 220 0.27 11.82 -25.51
N THR A 221 -0.09 10.69 -26.10
CA THR A 221 0.88 9.73 -26.64
C THR A 221 0.63 9.58 -28.13
N TYR A 222 1.70 9.62 -28.92
CA TYR A 222 1.66 9.33 -30.34
C TYR A 222 2.59 8.14 -30.63
N ARG A 223 2.01 7.06 -31.13
CA ARG A 223 2.72 5.82 -31.45
C ARG A 223 2.89 5.64 -32.94
N MET A 224 4.14 5.64 -33.39
CA MET A 224 4.58 5.24 -34.71
C MET A 224 5.01 3.77 -34.71
N LYS A 225 5.35 3.20 -35.88
CA LYS A 225 5.78 1.78 -35.97
C LYS A 225 6.92 1.42 -35.01
N GLN A 226 7.93 2.28 -34.90
CA GLN A 226 9.16 2.05 -34.14
C GLN A 226 9.44 3.14 -33.10
N ALA A 227 8.55 4.12 -32.97
CA ALA A 227 8.76 5.20 -32.03
C ALA A 227 7.46 5.57 -31.30
N THR A 228 7.60 5.97 -30.05
CA THR A 228 6.52 6.52 -29.23
C THR A 228 6.94 7.87 -28.72
N LEU A 229 6.13 8.89 -28.99
CA LEU A 229 6.28 10.24 -28.42
C LEU A 229 5.25 10.41 -27.33
N GLU A 230 5.64 11.02 -26.23
CA GLU A 230 4.80 11.26 -25.07
C GLU A 230 4.96 12.69 -24.60
N SER A 231 3.83 13.35 -24.32
CA SER A 231 3.79 14.67 -23.68
C SER A 231 2.81 14.61 -22.53
N GLU A 232 3.22 15.09 -21.36
CA GLU A 232 2.37 15.19 -20.19
C GLU A 232 2.44 16.61 -19.64
N LEU A 233 1.27 17.18 -19.34
CA LEU A 233 1.11 18.46 -18.66
C LEU A 233 0.24 18.22 -17.44
N SER A 234 0.70 18.66 -16.28
CA SER A 234 -0.08 18.61 -15.04
C SER A 234 0.09 19.91 -14.24
N TYR A 235 -1.01 20.33 -13.63
CA TYR A 235 -1.03 21.48 -12.73
C TYR A 235 -1.48 20.99 -11.35
N GLU A 236 -0.73 21.32 -10.33
CA GLU A 236 -1.08 21.02 -8.95
C GLU A 236 -1.31 22.31 -8.19
N ARG A 237 -2.46 22.42 -7.55
CA ARG A 237 -2.75 23.46 -6.58
C ARG A 237 -2.95 22.82 -5.22
N THR A 238 -2.16 23.25 -4.25
CA THR A 238 -2.25 22.80 -2.85
C THR A 238 -2.60 23.98 -1.98
N HIS A 239 -3.61 23.81 -1.11
CA HIS A 239 -3.99 24.77 -0.10
C HIS A 239 -3.98 24.09 1.27
N LYS A 240 -3.19 24.63 2.20
CA LYS A 240 -3.00 24.11 3.54
C LYS A 240 -3.48 25.15 4.53
N THR A 241 -4.49 24.82 5.32
CA THR A 241 -5.09 25.71 6.33
C THR A 241 -5.04 25.07 7.71
N GLY A 242 -4.84 25.89 8.74
CA GLY A 242 -4.81 25.43 10.13
C GLY A 242 -4.80 26.60 11.10
N PRO A 243 -4.72 26.37 12.42
CA PRO A 243 -4.80 27.42 13.43
C PRO A 243 -3.77 28.54 13.29
N ALA A 244 -2.61 28.23 12.68
CA ALA A 244 -1.52 29.20 12.48
C ALA A 244 -0.91 29.10 11.06
N ILE A 245 -1.61 28.45 10.12
CA ILE A 245 -1.10 28.17 8.78
C ILE A 245 -2.21 28.47 7.78
N ASP A 246 -1.87 29.30 6.77
CA ASP A 246 -2.68 29.54 5.58
C ASP A 246 -1.74 29.69 4.41
N GLU A 247 -1.44 28.59 3.73
CA GLU A 247 -0.45 28.51 2.67
C GLU A 247 -1.08 27.95 1.40
N SER A 248 -0.77 28.56 0.28
CA SER A 248 -1.11 28.06 -1.03
C SER A 248 0.14 27.90 -1.88
N SER A 249 0.21 26.81 -2.62
CA SER A 249 1.27 26.58 -3.60
C SER A 249 0.69 26.05 -4.90
N ASP A 250 1.25 26.54 -5.98
CA ASP A 250 0.91 26.13 -7.35
C ASP A 250 2.15 25.55 -8.02
N ARG A 251 1.97 24.43 -8.73
CA ARG A 251 3.05 23.77 -9.46
C ARG A 251 2.57 23.36 -10.83
N LEU A 252 3.26 23.82 -11.86
CA LEU A 252 3.09 23.35 -13.22
C LEU A 252 4.23 22.37 -13.55
N SER A 253 3.88 21.20 -14.07
CA SER A 253 4.84 20.18 -14.49
C SER A 253 4.58 19.85 -15.96
N CYS A 254 5.65 19.81 -16.75
CA CYS A 254 5.63 19.42 -18.16
C CYS A 254 6.69 18.32 -18.37
N TYR A 255 6.30 17.25 -19.02
CA TYR A 255 7.17 16.16 -19.42
C TYR A 255 7.06 15.92 -20.92
N LEU A 256 8.20 15.73 -21.57
CA LEU A 256 8.30 15.32 -22.96
C LEU A 256 9.23 14.10 -23.02
N GLY A 257 8.77 13.04 -23.65
CA GLY A 257 9.50 11.79 -23.80
C GLY A 257 9.45 11.25 -25.24
N ALA A 258 10.50 10.56 -25.62
CA ALA A 258 10.55 9.81 -26.87
C ALA A 258 11.20 8.46 -26.61
N ARG A 259 10.59 7.38 -27.11
CA ARG A 259 11.14 6.03 -27.07
C ARG A 259 11.24 5.50 -28.49
N TYR A 260 12.35 4.87 -28.81
CA TYR A 260 12.58 4.19 -30.05
C TYR A 260 12.83 2.70 -29.79
N ASP A 261 12.06 1.84 -30.46
CA ASP A 261 12.15 0.39 -30.34
C ASP A 261 12.92 -0.13 -31.59
N PHE A 262 14.11 -0.74 -31.37
CA PHE A 262 15.01 -1.22 -32.41
C PHE A 262 14.58 -2.59 -32.95
#